data_3186f974940d7216b35cb5f1863e5d15
#
_entry.id   3186f974940d7216b35cb5f1863e5d15
#
_cell.length_a   1.000
_cell.length_b   1.000
_cell.length_c   1.000
_cell.angle_alpha   90.00
_cell.angle_beta   90.00
_cell.angle_gamma   90.00
#
_symmetry.space_group_name_H-M   'P 1'
#
loop_
_entity.id
_entity.type
_entity.pdbx_description
1 polymer ?
#
loop_
_entity_poly.entity_id
_entity_poly.type
_entity_poly.pdbx_seq_one_letter_code
_entity_poly.pdbx_strand_id
1 'polypeptide(L)'
;MFGQNNMYFCIAGKNECAINFVKFLSKKIKKKDILILPNSSDDGIDNWQPSLKKFANKNKYQIVSLVDIYKIKELIFISIEFEKIININKFRSKELFNFHFSLLPKYRGCHTNFFQIYNGEKISGVTLHKIDHGIDTGSIIDNIKFKLKINTNAYENYLNLMKYSLKLLIKNFKIILKKTYTEKKQNHSRGSYYSRNSVNYKKMKFFELKKIKIKDFNKIKAFIFPPIQLPILNNKVVSKIEYYNKRIKIKYD
;
A
#
# COMPACT_ATOMS: atom_id res chain seq x y z
N MET A 1 -27.98 13.62 -1.08
CA MET A 1 -27.49 14.24 -2.35
C MET A 1 -26.20 14.97 -2.05
N PHE A 2 -25.19 14.81 -2.90
CA PHE A 2 -23.93 15.56 -2.77
C PHE A 2 -24.13 16.98 -3.33
N GLY A 3 -23.63 18.01 -2.61
CA GLY A 3 -23.79 19.41 -3.04
C GLY A 3 -22.95 19.71 -4.30
N GLN A 4 -23.51 20.46 -5.25
CA GLN A 4 -22.89 20.70 -6.57
C GLN A 4 -21.57 21.48 -6.53
N ASN A 5 -21.28 22.23 -5.45
CA ASN A 5 -20.10 23.12 -5.35
C ASN A 5 -19.08 22.69 -4.27
N ASN A 6 -19.25 21.54 -3.63
CA ASN A 6 -18.32 21.08 -2.61
C ASN A 6 -17.30 20.12 -3.19
N MET A 7 -16.03 20.33 -2.83
CA MET A 7 -14.96 19.37 -3.10
C MET A 7 -15.03 18.21 -2.10
N TYR A 8 -15.21 17.00 -2.58
CA TYR A 8 -15.23 15.78 -1.78
C TYR A 8 -13.92 15.04 -1.85
N PHE A 9 -13.48 14.48 -0.73
CA PHE A 9 -12.36 13.54 -0.65
C PHE A 9 -12.87 12.14 -0.35
N CYS A 10 -12.64 11.19 -1.24
CA CYS A 10 -12.95 9.79 -0.98
C CYS A 10 -11.66 9.02 -0.69
N ILE A 11 -11.55 8.44 0.50
CA ILE A 11 -10.47 7.52 0.88
C ILE A 11 -10.96 6.10 0.68
N ALA A 12 -10.40 5.43 -0.32
CA ALA A 12 -10.68 4.04 -0.66
C ALA A 12 -9.52 3.15 -0.20
N GLY A 13 -9.80 2.14 0.63
CA GLY A 13 -8.74 1.26 1.11
C GLY A 13 -9.07 0.52 2.39
N LYS A 14 -8.03 0.25 3.18
CA LYS A 14 -8.12 -0.53 4.42
C LYS A 14 -7.05 -0.13 5.43
N ASN A 15 -7.19 -0.69 6.62
CA ASN A 15 -6.20 -0.71 7.69
C ASN A 15 -5.80 0.69 8.21
N GLU A 16 -4.83 0.69 9.08
CA GLU A 16 -4.29 1.88 9.73
C GLU A 16 -3.82 2.94 8.74
N CYS A 17 -3.31 2.53 7.58
CA CYS A 17 -2.83 3.47 6.58
C CYS A 17 -3.95 4.38 6.07
N ALA A 18 -5.10 3.82 5.68
CA ALA A 18 -6.27 4.57 5.25
C ALA A 18 -6.84 5.42 6.40
N ILE A 19 -6.90 4.87 7.62
CA ILE A 19 -7.33 5.61 8.82
C ILE A 19 -6.46 6.84 9.06
N ASN A 20 -5.14 6.72 8.93
CA ASN A 20 -4.21 7.83 9.11
C ASN A 20 -4.39 8.91 8.04
N PHE A 21 -4.76 8.53 6.81
CA PHE A 21 -5.14 9.48 5.76
C PHE A 21 -6.38 10.26 6.14
N VAL A 22 -7.43 9.57 6.63
CA VAL A 22 -8.68 10.23 7.10
C VAL A 22 -8.39 11.15 8.27
N LYS A 23 -7.61 10.73 9.27
CA LYS A 23 -7.22 11.55 10.43
C LYS A 23 -6.44 12.81 10.01
N PHE A 24 -5.59 12.72 9.00
CA PHE A 24 -4.91 13.89 8.45
C PHE A 24 -5.89 14.83 7.75
N LEU A 25 -6.73 14.30 6.87
CA LEU A 25 -7.71 15.09 6.12
C LEU A 25 -8.71 15.78 7.03
N SER A 26 -9.18 15.13 8.09
CA SER A 26 -10.15 15.72 9.04
C SER A 26 -9.66 16.97 9.77
N LYS A 27 -8.34 17.22 9.77
CA LYS A 27 -7.75 18.46 10.29
C LYS A 27 -7.74 19.60 9.26
N LYS A 28 -8.09 19.34 8.00
CA LYS A 28 -7.96 20.26 6.87
C LYS A 28 -9.27 20.43 6.08
N ILE A 29 -10.10 19.41 6.09
CA ILE A 29 -11.34 19.31 5.32
C ILE A 29 -12.50 19.09 6.28
N LYS A 30 -13.67 19.69 5.98
CA LYS A 30 -14.88 19.47 6.78
C LYS A 30 -15.25 17.98 6.72
N LYS A 31 -15.61 17.42 7.86
CA LYS A 31 -15.91 15.99 7.98
C LYS A 31 -16.97 15.50 6.99
N LYS A 32 -18.00 16.29 6.72
CA LYS A 32 -19.08 15.99 5.76
C LYS A 32 -18.59 15.84 4.32
N ASP A 33 -17.41 16.40 3.98
CA ASP A 33 -16.80 16.36 2.67
C ASP A 33 -15.77 15.23 2.54
N ILE A 34 -15.58 14.40 3.59
CA ILE A 34 -14.72 13.22 3.61
C ILE A 34 -15.58 11.97 3.52
N LEU A 35 -15.43 11.24 2.43
CA LEU A 35 -16.14 10.00 2.14
C LEU A 35 -15.21 8.81 2.36
N ILE A 36 -15.72 7.72 2.91
CA ILE A 36 -14.94 6.52 3.20
C ILE A 36 -15.47 5.36 2.37
N LEU A 37 -14.55 4.70 1.66
CA LEU A 37 -14.85 3.50 0.87
C LEU A 37 -13.97 2.35 1.35
N PRO A 38 -14.42 1.57 2.35
CA PRO A 38 -13.66 0.41 2.83
C PRO A 38 -13.59 -0.68 1.77
N ASN A 39 -12.56 -1.53 1.85
CA ASN A 39 -12.53 -2.78 1.09
C ASN A 39 -13.71 -3.67 1.45
N SER A 40 -14.19 -4.51 0.53
CA SER A 40 -15.27 -5.45 0.80
C SER A 40 -14.88 -6.54 1.80
N SER A 41 -13.57 -6.78 1.95
CA SER A 41 -13.00 -7.67 2.95
C SER A 41 -12.92 -7.07 4.36
N ASP A 42 -13.25 -5.79 4.54
CA ASP A 42 -13.32 -5.14 5.85
C ASP A 42 -14.72 -5.35 6.47
N ASP A 43 -14.82 -6.37 7.32
CA ASP A 43 -16.06 -6.75 8.02
C ASP A 43 -16.45 -5.80 9.16
N GLY A 44 -15.59 -4.86 9.53
CA GLY A 44 -15.81 -3.92 10.64
C GLY A 44 -15.24 -4.40 11.98
N ILE A 45 -14.41 -5.44 11.96
CA ILE A 45 -13.75 -6.00 13.15
C ILE A 45 -12.25 -5.66 13.10
N ASP A 46 -11.71 -5.17 14.23
CA ASP A 46 -10.26 -5.00 14.36
C ASP A 46 -9.61 -6.38 14.53
N ASN A 47 -8.56 -6.62 13.76
CA ASN A 47 -7.70 -7.79 13.91
C ASN A 47 -6.24 -7.34 14.11
N TRP A 48 -5.27 -7.87 13.38
CA TRP A 48 -3.88 -7.40 13.48
C TRP A 48 -3.68 -5.94 13.02
N GLN A 49 -4.69 -5.39 12.34
CA GLN A 49 -4.80 -3.95 12.03
C GLN A 49 -6.22 -3.46 12.30
N PRO A 50 -6.40 -2.16 12.58
CA PRO A 50 -7.72 -1.60 12.81
C PRO A 50 -8.55 -1.57 11.53
N SER A 51 -9.86 -1.82 11.67
CA SER A 51 -10.84 -1.74 10.59
C SER A 51 -11.16 -0.29 10.22
N LEU A 52 -11.02 0.04 8.94
CA LEU A 52 -11.43 1.35 8.40
C LEU A 52 -12.96 1.55 8.51
N LYS A 53 -13.73 0.49 8.28
CA LYS A 53 -15.20 0.49 8.39
C LYS A 53 -15.64 0.77 9.83
N LYS A 54 -15.05 0.08 10.81
CA LYS A 54 -15.29 0.34 12.24
C LYS A 54 -14.92 1.77 12.63
N PHE A 55 -13.75 2.23 12.18
CA PHE A 55 -13.30 3.59 12.42
C PHE A 55 -14.28 4.63 11.84
N ALA A 56 -14.75 4.42 10.60
CA ALA A 56 -15.71 5.31 9.94
C ALA A 56 -17.04 5.38 10.70
N ASN A 57 -17.60 4.23 11.09
CA ASN A 57 -18.86 4.15 11.86
C ASN A 57 -18.71 4.83 13.23
N LYS A 58 -17.67 4.48 14.00
CA LYS A 58 -17.41 5.09 15.33
C LYS A 58 -17.30 6.60 15.25
N ASN A 59 -16.68 7.12 14.20
CA ASN A 59 -16.47 8.55 14.03
C ASN A 59 -17.54 9.21 13.14
N LYS A 60 -18.63 8.52 12.80
CA LYS A 60 -19.75 9.04 12.00
C LYS A 60 -19.30 9.67 10.67
N TYR A 61 -18.34 9.03 9.95
CA TYR A 61 -18.02 9.38 8.57
C TYR A 61 -19.02 8.72 7.63
N GLN A 62 -19.30 9.36 6.50
CA GLN A 62 -20.13 8.76 5.46
C GLN A 62 -19.38 7.64 4.76
N ILE A 63 -19.89 6.41 4.87
CA ILE A 63 -19.43 5.26 4.09
C ILE A 63 -20.18 5.27 2.77
N VAL A 64 -19.45 5.08 1.67
CA VAL A 64 -19.98 5.12 0.31
C VAL A 64 -19.57 3.88 -0.48
N SER A 65 -20.28 3.60 -1.57
CA SER A 65 -19.88 2.65 -2.60
C SER A 65 -19.24 3.35 -3.81
N LEU A 66 -18.65 2.59 -4.73
CA LEU A 66 -18.14 3.15 -6.00
C LEU A 66 -19.26 3.82 -6.81
N VAL A 67 -20.47 3.24 -6.80
CA VAL A 67 -21.61 3.76 -7.55
C VAL A 67 -22.02 5.14 -7.05
N ASP A 68 -21.97 5.35 -5.73
CA ASP A 68 -22.33 6.64 -5.12
C ASP A 68 -21.41 7.77 -5.55
N ILE A 69 -20.12 7.47 -5.77
CA ILE A 69 -19.11 8.48 -6.06
C ILE A 69 -18.83 8.71 -7.55
N TYR A 70 -19.29 7.83 -8.43
CA TYR A 70 -19.08 7.98 -9.89
C TYR A 70 -19.60 9.30 -10.45
N LYS A 71 -20.74 9.80 -9.94
CA LYS A 71 -21.41 11.00 -10.42
C LYS A 71 -20.86 12.30 -9.81
N ILE A 72 -19.98 12.23 -8.83
CA ILE A 72 -19.43 13.41 -8.16
C ILE A 72 -18.34 14.02 -9.05
N LYS A 73 -18.60 15.23 -9.59
CA LYS A 73 -17.64 15.95 -10.45
C LYS A 73 -16.45 16.48 -9.63
N GLU A 74 -16.72 17.16 -8.53
CA GLU A 74 -15.69 17.72 -7.64
C GLU A 74 -15.29 16.68 -6.58
N LEU A 75 -14.68 15.58 -7.03
CA LEU A 75 -14.18 14.48 -6.21
C LEU A 75 -12.66 14.36 -6.35
N ILE A 76 -11.96 14.27 -5.23
CA ILE A 76 -10.61 13.76 -5.15
C ILE A 76 -10.68 12.35 -4.59
N PHE A 77 -10.42 11.35 -5.43
CA PHE A 77 -10.40 9.94 -5.04
C PHE A 77 -8.97 9.51 -4.73
N ILE A 78 -8.76 8.96 -3.54
CA ILE A 78 -7.46 8.47 -3.09
C ILE A 78 -7.58 6.99 -2.74
N SER A 79 -6.89 6.17 -3.51
CA SER A 79 -6.72 4.74 -3.26
C SER A 79 -5.46 4.49 -2.44
N ILE A 80 -5.58 3.69 -1.38
CA ILE A 80 -4.48 3.16 -0.58
C ILE A 80 -4.80 1.75 -0.13
N GLU A 81 -4.09 0.77 -0.67
CA GLU A 81 -4.39 -0.66 -0.48
C GLU A 81 -5.84 -1.05 -0.82
N PHE A 82 -6.46 -0.36 -1.78
CA PHE A 82 -7.80 -0.67 -2.24
C PHE A 82 -7.79 -1.92 -3.13
N GLU A 83 -8.72 -2.84 -2.88
CA GLU A 83 -8.69 -4.18 -3.51
C GLU A 83 -9.27 -4.25 -4.92
N LYS A 84 -10.07 -3.22 -5.33
CA LYS A 84 -10.76 -3.23 -6.63
C LYS A 84 -9.98 -2.44 -7.66
N ILE A 85 -9.95 -2.97 -8.90
CA ILE A 85 -9.47 -2.23 -10.06
C ILE A 85 -10.50 -1.14 -10.40
N ILE A 86 -10.04 0.08 -10.57
CA ILE A 86 -10.88 1.24 -10.84
C ILE A 86 -11.11 1.39 -12.34
N ASN A 87 -12.39 1.39 -12.74
CA ASN A 87 -12.76 1.76 -14.10
C ASN A 87 -12.94 3.28 -14.17
N ILE A 88 -11.93 3.97 -14.68
CA ILE A 88 -11.90 5.44 -14.74
C ILE A 88 -13.01 6.04 -15.61
N ASN A 89 -13.53 5.31 -16.58
CA ASN A 89 -14.61 5.79 -17.48
C ASN A 89 -15.95 5.99 -16.75
N LYS A 90 -16.12 5.36 -15.59
CA LYS A 90 -17.34 5.54 -14.77
C LYS A 90 -17.32 6.82 -13.94
N PHE A 91 -16.14 7.41 -13.73
CA PHE A 91 -16.00 8.60 -12.91
C PHE A 91 -16.19 9.89 -13.71
N ARG A 92 -16.97 10.82 -13.17
CA ARG A 92 -17.04 12.20 -13.68
C ARG A 92 -15.78 12.99 -13.34
N SER A 93 -15.17 12.71 -12.18
CA SER A 93 -13.91 13.34 -11.78
C SER A 93 -12.73 12.75 -12.53
N LYS A 94 -11.72 13.58 -12.79
CA LYS A 94 -10.39 13.18 -13.29
C LYS A 94 -9.35 13.09 -12.19
N GLU A 95 -9.70 13.47 -10.95
CA GLU A 95 -8.79 13.52 -9.81
C GLU A 95 -8.75 12.18 -9.07
N LEU A 96 -8.24 11.13 -9.75
CA LEU A 96 -8.17 9.77 -9.24
C LEU A 96 -6.71 9.40 -9.00
N PHE A 97 -6.35 9.13 -7.75
CA PHE A 97 -4.97 8.91 -7.30
C PHE A 97 -4.82 7.58 -6.59
N ASN A 98 -3.62 6.99 -6.72
CA ASN A 98 -3.22 5.84 -5.93
C ASN A 98 -1.88 6.08 -5.24
N PHE A 99 -1.78 5.64 -3.98
CA PHE A 99 -0.54 5.57 -3.23
C PHE A 99 -0.03 4.13 -3.29
N HIS A 100 0.91 3.89 -4.19
CA HIS A 100 1.45 2.57 -4.45
C HIS A 100 2.72 2.30 -3.63
N PHE A 101 2.82 1.12 -3.04
CA PHE A 101 3.90 0.72 -2.12
C PHE A 101 5.17 0.27 -2.85
N SER A 102 5.58 1.01 -3.87
CA SER A 102 6.87 0.82 -4.56
C SER A 102 7.34 2.10 -5.24
N LEU A 103 8.57 2.07 -5.76
CA LEU A 103 9.08 3.07 -6.68
C LEU A 103 8.72 2.66 -8.11
N LEU A 104 7.57 3.13 -8.60
CA LEU A 104 7.13 2.88 -9.98
C LEU A 104 8.17 3.37 -11.01
N PRO A 105 8.33 2.65 -12.14
CA PRO A 105 7.49 1.56 -12.66
C PRO A 105 7.81 0.16 -12.13
N LYS A 106 8.76 -0.01 -11.20
CA LYS A 106 9.06 -1.31 -10.60
C LYS A 106 7.97 -1.72 -9.60
N TYR A 107 7.73 -3.03 -9.51
CA TYR A 107 6.82 -3.63 -8.54
C TYR A 107 5.37 -3.13 -8.64
N ARG A 108 4.82 -3.03 -9.86
CA ARG A 108 3.38 -2.82 -10.08
C ARG A 108 2.58 -4.04 -9.60
N GLY A 109 1.34 -3.83 -9.21
CA GLY A 109 0.42 -4.87 -8.76
C GLY A 109 0.54 -5.19 -7.28
N CYS A 110 0.66 -6.47 -6.93
CA CYS A 110 0.51 -6.96 -5.56
C CYS A 110 1.85 -7.34 -4.90
N HIS A 111 1.80 -7.59 -3.56
CA HIS A 111 2.91 -8.14 -2.77
C HIS A 111 4.21 -7.31 -2.82
N THR A 112 4.11 -6.01 -2.97
CA THR A 112 5.26 -5.12 -3.18
C THR A 112 6.25 -5.14 -2.02
N ASN A 113 5.75 -5.11 -0.77
CA ASN A 113 6.56 -5.23 0.44
C ASN A 113 7.34 -6.54 0.50
N PHE A 114 6.75 -7.64 -0.01
CA PHE A 114 7.36 -8.95 -0.09
C PHE A 114 8.46 -9.01 -1.16
N PHE A 115 8.14 -8.66 -2.41
CA PHE A 115 9.08 -8.82 -3.53
C PHE A 115 10.29 -7.91 -3.43
N GLN A 116 10.17 -6.71 -2.86
CA GLN A 116 11.32 -5.83 -2.62
C GLN A 116 12.34 -6.49 -1.68
N ILE A 117 11.87 -7.17 -0.62
CA ILE A 117 12.74 -7.91 0.31
C ILE A 117 13.25 -9.19 -0.33
N TYR A 118 12.38 -9.96 -0.99
CA TYR A 118 12.71 -11.20 -1.66
C TYR A 118 13.83 -11.05 -2.70
N ASN A 119 13.79 -9.95 -3.46
CA ASN A 119 14.78 -9.60 -4.47
C ASN A 119 16.03 -8.90 -3.89
N GLY A 120 16.04 -8.62 -2.58
CA GLY A 120 17.20 -8.01 -1.92
C GLY A 120 17.42 -6.54 -2.27
N GLU A 121 16.33 -5.80 -2.54
CA GLU A 121 16.42 -4.36 -2.81
C GLU A 121 17.04 -3.63 -1.60
N LYS A 122 17.87 -2.63 -1.89
CA LYS A 122 18.50 -1.77 -0.88
C LYS A 122 17.70 -0.49 -0.64
N ILE A 123 16.79 -0.18 -1.54
CA ILE A 123 15.94 1.02 -1.51
C ILE A 123 14.51 0.59 -1.76
N SER A 124 13.61 1.10 -0.95
CA SER A 124 12.16 1.00 -1.12
C SER A 124 11.57 2.40 -1.24
N GLY A 125 10.27 2.48 -1.42
CA GLY A 125 9.57 3.76 -1.45
C GLY A 125 8.10 3.65 -1.77
N VAL A 126 7.45 4.79 -1.80
CA VAL A 126 6.04 4.94 -2.13
C VAL A 126 5.91 5.91 -3.28
N THR A 127 5.01 5.63 -4.21
CA THR A 127 4.70 6.48 -5.35
C THR A 127 3.25 6.96 -5.29
N LEU A 128 3.04 8.26 -5.43
CA LEU A 128 1.76 8.87 -5.73
C LEU A 128 1.63 8.98 -7.24
N HIS A 129 0.61 8.36 -7.82
CA HIS A 129 0.36 8.39 -9.26
C HIS A 129 -1.13 8.54 -9.58
N LYS A 130 -1.44 8.95 -10.80
CA LYS A 130 -2.80 8.96 -11.34
C LYS A 130 -3.27 7.52 -11.55
N ILE A 131 -4.56 7.28 -11.37
CA ILE A 131 -5.17 6.02 -11.79
C ILE A 131 -5.55 6.17 -13.26
N ASP A 132 -5.13 5.20 -14.08
CA ASP A 132 -5.48 5.06 -15.49
C ASP A 132 -6.15 3.71 -15.76
N HIS A 133 -6.18 3.27 -17.02
CA HIS A 133 -6.80 2.00 -17.43
C HIS A 133 -5.98 0.75 -17.03
N GLY A 134 -4.69 0.93 -16.73
CA GLY A 134 -3.80 -0.18 -16.39
C GLY A 134 -3.62 -0.35 -14.88
N ILE A 135 -2.91 -1.40 -14.49
CA ILE A 135 -2.58 -1.63 -13.08
C ILE A 135 -1.27 -0.90 -12.75
N ASP A 136 -1.38 0.17 -11.95
CA ASP A 136 -0.29 1.03 -11.50
C ASP A 136 0.56 1.60 -12.66
N THR A 137 -0.09 1.91 -13.80
CA THR A 137 0.56 2.41 -15.02
C THR A 137 0.44 3.92 -15.20
N GLY A 138 -0.43 4.58 -14.46
CA GLY A 138 -0.69 6.01 -14.59
C GLY A 138 0.51 6.90 -14.25
N SER A 139 0.46 8.13 -14.75
CA SER A 139 1.53 9.12 -14.58
C SER A 139 1.90 9.34 -13.12
N ILE A 140 3.19 9.36 -12.83
CA ILE A 140 3.74 9.64 -11.49
C ILE A 140 3.64 11.13 -11.20
N ILE A 141 3.15 11.47 -10.00
CA ILE A 141 3.13 12.84 -9.48
C ILE A 141 4.34 13.06 -8.58
N ASP A 142 4.57 12.15 -7.63
CA ASP A 142 5.68 12.26 -6.69
C ASP A 142 6.02 10.91 -6.07
N ASN A 143 7.17 10.81 -5.43
CA ASN A 143 7.55 9.63 -4.66
C ASN A 143 8.43 9.99 -3.46
N ILE A 144 8.49 9.09 -2.48
CA ILE A 144 9.46 9.15 -1.39
C ILE A 144 10.24 7.85 -1.37
N LYS A 145 11.57 7.97 -1.40
CA LYS A 145 12.53 6.86 -1.29
C LYS A 145 13.02 6.71 0.14
N PHE A 146 13.29 5.49 0.57
CA PHE A 146 13.98 5.22 1.83
C PHE A 146 14.89 4.00 1.73
N LYS A 147 15.94 3.96 2.55
CA LYS A 147 16.89 2.83 2.60
C LYS A 147 16.27 1.65 3.34
N LEU A 148 16.47 0.45 2.82
CA LEU A 148 16.20 -0.81 3.51
C LEU A 148 17.50 -1.25 4.20
N LYS A 149 17.43 -1.50 5.51
CA LYS A 149 18.54 -2.13 6.23
C LYS A 149 18.65 -3.59 5.79
N ILE A 150 19.85 -4.17 5.87
CA ILE A 150 20.08 -5.55 5.43
C ILE A 150 19.15 -6.56 6.12
N ASN A 151 18.80 -6.32 7.37
CA ASN A 151 17.95 -7.19 8.17
C ASN A 151 16.45 -6.85 8.08
N THR A 152 16.06 -5.82 7.34
CA THR A 152 14.63 -5.46 7.18
C THR A 152 13.87 -6.61 6.55
N ASN A 153 12.83 -7.09 7.22
CA ASN A 153 11.90 -8.11 6.72
C ASN A 153 10.68 -7.49 6.02
N ALA A 154 9.77 -8.33 5.50
CA ALA A 154 8.60 -7.84 4.76
C ALA A 154 7.60 -7.08 5.65
N TYR A 155 7.46 -7.46 6.92
CA TYR A 155 6.59 -6.75 7.86
C TYR A 155 7.12 -5.36 8.19
N GLU A 156 8.40 -5.24 8.52
CA GLU A 156 9.06 -3.96 8.78
C GLU A 156 9.02 -3.04 7.54
N ASN A 157 9.22 -3.61 6.34
CA ASN A 157 9.08 -2.86 5.09
C ASN A 157 7.64 -2.35 4.91
N TYR A 158 6.63 -3.18 5.20
CA TYR A 158 5.22 -2.78 5.15
C TYR A 158 4.93 -1.61 6.09
N LEU A 159 5.40 -1.65 7.34
CA LEU A 159 5.23 -0.54 8.29
C LEU A 159 5.90 0.75 7.79
N ASN A 160 7.09 0.64 7.19
CA ASN A 160 7.76 1.79 6.57
C ASN A 160 6.95 2.34 5.39
N LEU A 161 6.43 1.48 4.52
CA LEU A 161 5.60 1.89 3.38
C LEU A 161 4.35 2.66 3.83
N MET A 162 3.65 2.19 4.87
CA MET A 162 2.53 2.92 5.47
C MET A 162 2.96 4.30 6.01
N LYS A 163 4.07 4.36 6.75
CA LYS A 163 4.60 5.61 7.30
C LYS A 163 4.95 6.61 6.20
N TYR A 164 5.62 6.16 5.15
CA TYR A 164 6.06 7.03 4.06
C TYR A 164 4.91 7.43 3.13
N SER A 165 3.86 6.61 3.00
CA SER A 165 2.66 7.00 2.25
C SER A 165 1.94 8.19 2.90
N LEU A 166 1.81 8.19 4.24
CA LEU A 166 1.26 9.34 4.95
C LEU A 166 2.13 10.60 4.77
N LYS A 167 3.46 10.46 4.83
CA LYS A 167 4.37 11.59 4.56
C LYS A 167 4.20 12.13 3.14
N LEU A 168 4.04 11.23 2.16
CA LEU A 168 3.82 11.60 0.76
C LEU A 168 2.48 12.33 0.56
N LEU A 169 1.41 11.88 1.25
CA LEU A 169 0.13 12.59 1.25
C LEU A 169 0.27 14.01 1.83
N ILE A 170 0.90 14.13 3.00
CA ILE A 170 1.09 15.42 3.68
C ILE A 170 1.85 16.38 2.78
N LYS A 171 2.95 15.91 2.16
CA LYS A 171 3.78 16.68 1.23
C LYS A 171 2.97 17.21 0.05
N ASN A 172 2.11 16.37 -0.53
CA ASN A 172 1.43 16.66 -1.78
C ASN A 172 -0.01 17.19 -1.60
N PHE A 173 -0.53 17.25 -0.37
CA PHE A 173 -1.92 17.60 -0.11
C PHE A 173 -2.35 18.92 -0.77
N LYS A 174 -1.53 19.98 -0.64
CA LYS A 174 -1.86 21.30 -1.19
C LYS A 174 -1.94 21.30 -2.72
N ILE A 175 -1.02 20.60 -3.39
CA ILE A 175 -0.99 20.56 -4.87
C ILE A 175 -2.11 19.65 -5.41
N ILE A 176 -2.47 18.58 -4.71
CA ILE A 176 -3.64 17.74 -5.03
C ILE A 176 -4.92 18.57 -4.89
N LEU A 177 -5.10 19.27 -3.76
CA LEU A 177 -6.27 20.11 -3.50
C LEU A 177 -6.45 21.20 -4.57
N LYS A 178 -5.35 21.86 -4.95
CA LYS A 178 -5.35 22.96 -5.93
C LYS A 178 -5.27 22.45 -7.38
N LYS A 179 -5.10 21.15 -7.61
CA LYS A 179 -4.90 20.52 -8.93
C LYS A 179 -3.69 21.12 -9.69
N THR A 180 -2.61 21.50 -8.96
CA THR A 180 -1.40 22.14 -9.50
C THR A 180 -0.20 21.19 -9.57
N TYR A 181 -0.44 19.89 -9.53
CA TYR A 181 0.61 18.88 -9.65
C TYR A 181 1.06 18.70 -11.11
N THR A 182 2.29 18.26 -11.29
CA THR A 182 2.82 17.85 -12.60
C THR A 182 2.78 16.32 -12.72
N GLU A 183 2.66 15.84 -13.95
CA GLU A 183 2.57 14.42 -14.25
C GLU A 183 3.77 13.97 -15.08
N LYS A 184 4.43 12.89 -14.64
CA LYS A 184 5.52 12.25 -15.36
C LYS A 184 5.11 10.87 -15.84
N LYS A 185 5.07 10.64 -17.14
CA LYS A 185 4.81 9.33 -17.72
C LYS A 185 5.82 8.29 -17.25
N GLN A 186 5.34 7.08 -17.00
CA GLN A 186 6.20 5.95 -16.62
C GLN A 186 6.92 5.35 -17.83
N ASN A 187 8.19 4.97 -17.64
CA ASN A 187 8.90 4.13 -18.62
C ASN A 187 8.65 2.65 -18.29
N HIS A 188 7.64 2.05 -18.89
CA HIS A 188 7.21 0.68 -18.59
C HIS A 188 8.24 -0.39 -18.94
N SER A 189 9.19 -0.13 -19.85
CA SER A 189 10.27 -1.07 -20.19
C SER A 189 11.23 -1.33 -19.01
N ARG A 190 11.28 -0.40 -18.04
CA ARG A 190 12.05 -0.53 -16.78
C ARG A 190 11.23 -1.05 -15.60
N GLY A 191 9.99 -1.46 -15.86
CA GLY A 191 9.04 -1.88 -14.85
C GLY A 191 9.06 -3.37 -14.56
N SER A 192 8.41 -3.74 -13.46
CA SER A 192 8.04 -5.12 -13.16
C SER A 192 6.61 -5.16 -12.65
N TYR A 193 5.95 -6.30 -12.83
CA TYR A 193 4.57 -6.51 -12.42
C TYR A 193 4.42 -7.85 -11.70
N TYR A 194 3.67 -7.85 -10.61
CA TYR A 194 3.35 -9.05 -9.84
C TYR A 194 1.85 -9.12 -9.61
N SER A 195 1.24 -10.19 -10.10
CA SER A 195 -0.19 -10.44 -9.88
C SER A 195 -0.45 -10.93 -8.44
N ARG A 196 -1.72 -10.97 -8.06
CA ARG A 196 -2.14 -11.54 -6.76
C ARG A 196 -1.69 -12.99 -6.60
N ASN A 197 -1.62 -13.76 -7.68
CA ASN A 197 -1.23 -15.18 -7.68
C ASN A 197 0.29 -15.40 -7.77
N SER A 198 1.10 -14.34 -7.84
CA SER A 198 2.56 -14.47 -7.94
C SER A 198 3.21 -15.05 -6.68
N VAL A 199 2.51 -15.08 -5.55
CA VAL A 199 2.99 -15.69 -4.30
C VAL A 199 1.95 -16.63 -3.72
N ASN A 200 2.33 -17.88 -3.53
CA ASN A 200 1.56 -18.82 -2.74
C ASN A 200 2.20 -18.96 -1.35
N TYR A 201 1.80 -18.11 -0.43
CA TYR A 201 2.37 -18.07 0.92
C TYR A 201 2.29 -19.40 1.67
N LYS A 202 1.22 -20.20 1.44
CA LYS A 202 1.04 -21.49 2.11
C LYS A 202 2.10 -22.52 1.68
N LYS A 203 2.50 -22.49 0.38
CA LYS A 203 3.49 -23.43 -0.18
C LYS A 203 4.92 -22.89 -0.12
N MET A 204 5.10 -21.61 -0.45
CA MET A 204 6.44 -21.03 -0.65
C MET A 204 7.17 -20.66 0.65
N LYS A 205 6.52 -20.71 1.81
CA LYS A 205 7.15 -20.40 3.10
C LYS A 205 8.05 -21.50 3.67
N PHE A 206 8.09 -22.69 3.04
CA PHE A 206 8.90 -23.81 3.46
C PHE A 206 10.25 -23.81 2.77
N PHE A 207 11.31 -24.00 3.55
CA PHE A 207 12.69 -24.03 3.08
C PHE A 207 13.40 -25.25 3.66
N GLU A 208 14.06 -26.01 2.78
CA GLU A 208 14.94 -27.09 3.17
C GLU A 208 16.35 -26.78 2.65
N LEU A 209 17.24 -26.36 3.54
CA LEU A 209 18.55 -25.86 3.19
C LEU A 209 19.62 -26.40 4.14
N LYS A 210 20.63 -27.10 3.58
CA LYS A 210 21.84 -27.51 4.32
C LYS A 210 22.71 -26.31 4.69
N LYS A 211 22.79 -25.29 3.80
CA LYS A 211 23.55 -24.06 4.01
C LYS A 211 22.78 -22.87 3.43
N ILE A 212 22.67 -21.80 4.19
CA ILE A 212 21.94 -20.59 3.79
C ILE A 212 22.91 -19.62 3.13
N LYS A 213 22.65 -19.28 1.86
CA LYS A 213 23.34 -18.23 1.11
C LYS A 213 22.59 -16.89 1.27
N ILE A 214 23.21 -15.79 0.86
CA ILE A 214 22.60 -14.45 0.96
C ILE A 214 21.28 -14.33 0.19
N LYS A 215 21.14 -15.03 -0.94
CA LYS A 215 19.88 -15.10 -1.69
C LYS A 215 18.76 -15.79 -0.89
N ASP A 216 19.11 -16.83 -0.14
CA ASP A 216 18.16 -17.58 0.69
C ASP A 216 17.77 -16.75 1.92
N PHE A 217 18.72 -16.00 2.49
CA PHE A 217 18.47 -15.03 3.54
C PHE A 217 17.38 -14.01 3.15
N ASN A 218 17.48 -13.41 1.94
CA ASN A 218 16.48 -12.48 1.45
C ASN A 218 15.11 -13.15 1.25
N LYS A 219 15.09 -14.37 0.72
CA LYS A 219 13.87 -15.14 0.53
C LYS A 219 13.20 -15.45 1.86
N ILE A 220 13.93 -15.99 2.84
CA ILE A 220 13.40 -16.34 4.16
C ILE A 220 12.83 -15.11 4.86
N LYS A 221 13.58 -13.99 4.93
CA LYS A 221 13.10 -12.77 5.61
C LYS A 221 11.88 -12.12 4.93
N ALA A 222 11.67 -12.37 3.62
CA ALA A 222 10.48 -11.89 2.92
C ALA A 222 9.20 -12.59 3.41
N PHE A 223 9.30 -13.81 3.97
CA PHE A 223 8.16 -14.49 4.58
C PHE A 223 7.94 -14.14 6.06
N ILE A 224 8.82 -13.34 6.67
CA ILE A 224 8.62 -12.88 8.05
C ILE A 224 7.58 -11.76 8.05
N PHE A 225 6.38 -12.13 8.45
CA PHE A 225 5.23 -11.23 8.64
C PHE A 225 4.41 -11.72 9.83
N PRO A 226 4.87 -11.50 11.08
CA PRO A 226 4.36 -12.15 12.30
C PRO A 226 2.84 -12.16 12.45
N PRO A 227 2.10 -11.06 12.13
CA PRO A 227 0.66 -11.08 12.26
C PRO A 227 -0.08 -12.06 11.35
N ILE A 228 0.58 -12.57 10.28
CA ILE A 228 -0.07 -13.41 9.27
C ILE A 228 0.66 -14.74 9.13
N GLN A 229 2.00 -14.71 9.08
CA GLN A 229 2.81 -15.90 8.80
C GLN A 229 4.28 -15.75 9.20
N LEU A 230 4.93 -16.89 9.42
CA LEU A 230 6.38 -17.02 9.55
C LEU A 230 6.88 -18.10 8.57
N PRO A 231 8.14 -18.00 8.08
CA PRO A 231 8.75 -19.04 7.27
C PRO A 231 9.12 -20.24 8.12
N ILE A 232 9.19 -21.40 7.48
CA ILE A 232 9.60 -22.67 8.09
C ILE A 232 10.89 -23.12 7.40
N LEU A 233 11.94 -23.29 8.19
CA LEU A 233 13.25 -23.75 7.71
C LEU A 233 13.59 -25.07 8.40
N ASN A 234 13.80 -26.12 7.61
CA ASN A 234 14.10 -27.47 8.08
C ASN A 234 13.14 -27.88 9.23
N ASN A 235 11.82 -27.76 8.98
CA ASN A 235 10.72 -28.06 9.91
C ASN A 235 10.68 -27.21 11.19
N LYS A 236 11.44 -26.10 11.28
CA LYS A 236 11.40 -25.17 12.41
C LYS A 236 10.88 -23.81 11.97
N VAL A 237 10.00 -23.22 12.77
CA VAL A 237 9.46 -21.87 12.51
C VAL A 237 10.54 -20.83 12.78
N VAL A 238 10.76 -19.93 11.83
CA VAL A 238 11.76 -18.86 11.95
C VAL A 238 11.08 -17.57 12.35
N SER A 239 11.31 -17.12 13.58
CA SER A 239 10.81 -15.82 14.08
C SER A 239 11.71 -14.65 13.67
N LYS A 240 13.02 -14.89 13.51
CA LYS A 240 13.98 -13.86 13.11
C LYS A 240 15.15 -14.45 12.34
N ILE A 241 15.63 -13.71 11.34
CA ILE A 241 16.87 -14.03 10.63
C ILE A 241 17.66 -12.74 10.43
N GLU A 242 18.94 -12.75 10.78
CA GLU A 242 19.82 -11.58 10.75
C GLU A 242 21.14 -11.88 10.06
N TYR A 243 21.65 -10.89 9.34
CA TYR A 243 23.01 -10.91 8.78
C TYR A 243 23.88 -9.95 9.60
N TYR A 244 24.88 -10.49 10.26
CA TYR A 244 25.82 -9.75 11.10
C TYR A 244 27.21 -10.34 11.01
N ASN A 245 28.26 -9.51 10.88
CA ASN A 245 29.67 -9.93 10.76
C ASN A 245 29.89 -11.05 9.73
N LYS A 246 29.32 -10.88 8.52
CA LYS A 246 29.37 -11.85 7.41
C LYS A 246 28.76 -13.23 7.74
N ARG A 247 27.99 -13.36 8.83
CA ARG A 247 27.30 -14.58 9.25
C ARG A 247 25.80 -14.38 9.30
N ILE A 248 25.07 -15.44 9.02
CA ILE A 248 23.61 -15.47 9.17
C ILE A 248 23.28 -16.11 10.51
N LYS A 249 22.54 -15.40 11.34
CA LYS A 249 21.99 -15.89 12.62
C LYS A 249 20.49 -16.07 12.47
N ILE A 250 19.97 -17.16 13.04
CA ILE A 250 18.54 -17.50 12.97
C ILE A 250 18.03 -17.70 14.39
N LYS A 251 16.88 -17.11 14.67
CA LYS A 251 16.09 -17.41 15.87
C LYS A 251 14.85 -18.19 15.43
N TYR A 252 14.64 -19.31 16.07
CA TYR A 252 13.46 -20.15 15.92
C TYR A 252 12.48 -19.87 17.09
N ASP A 253 11.18 -20.07 16.84
CA ASP A 253 10.16 -20.14 17.88
C ASP A 253 10.17 -21.51 18.54
#